data_b91b893fbc15dbd276ec61f5a7556bdc
#
_entry.id   b91b893fbc15dbd276ec61f5a7556bdc
#
_cell.length_a   1.000
_cell.length_b   1.000
_cell.length_c   1.000
_cell.angle_alpha   90.00
_cell.angle_beta   90.00
_cell.angle_gamma   90.00
#
_symmetry.space_group_name_H-M   'P 1'
#
loop_
_entity.id
_entity.type
_entity.pdbx_description
1 polymer ?
#
loop_
_entity_poly.entity_id
_entity_poly.type
_entity_poly.pdbx_seq_one_letter_code
_entity_poly.pdbx_strand_id
1 'polypeptide(L)'
;MRNSKFISLIKINSAIVILNIVLFSPSLLNIEIGGRSIFKTALGVTIITMSIIIFIIGNYSILMKEDNDINIYKVVTSDDCIEALNENKYKKIFSSDIDILLEQIDRIENKVDTIEDILIQKFSISEMSYKKFNYVILDIKNLFYVNIKSIINKINIFDQNEYKKINKRINNETNQNKILIEKINMYKEYITFVKNAIEDNEEILLRLDKVLLELSKFNSLDEGELENMSAMDNIDDLISKIKLYK
;
A
#
# COMPACT_ATOMS: atom_id res chain seq x y z
N MET A 1 -15.11 -10.44 1.83
CA MET A 1 -14.75 -9.25 2.64
C MET A 1 -15.86 -8.83 3.62
N ARG A 2 -17.09 -8.58 3.20
CA ARG A 2 -18.22 -8.26 4.10
C ARG A 2 -18.46 -9.32 5.20
N ASN A 3 -18.14 -10.59 4.94
CA ASN A 3 -18.30 -11.68 5.89
C ASN A 3 -17.29 -11.64 7.07
N SER A 4 -16.07 -11.14 6.89
CA SER A 4 -15.04 -11.13 7.95
C SER A 4 -15.36 -10.11 9.06
N LYS A 5 -15.78 -8.88 8.70
CA LYS A 5 -16.23 -7.87 9.69
C LYS A 5 -17.47 -8.34 10.44
N PHE A 6 -18.42 -8.94 9.72
CA PHE A 6 -19.62 -9.48 10.32
C PHE A 6 -19.32 -10.60 11.33
N ILE A 7 -18.40 -11.51 11.00
CA ILE A 7 -17.94 -12.55 11.91
C ILE A 7 -17.24 -11.96 13.14
N SER A 8 -16.42 -10.91 12.96
CA SER A 8 -15.73 -10.24 14.08
C SER A 8 -16.70 -9.51 15.00
N LEU A 9 -17.73 -8.85 14.46
CA LEU A 9 -18.81 -8.25 15.23
C LEU A 9 -19.59 -9.28 16.04
N ILE A 10 -19.92 -10.43 15.43
CA ILE A 10 -20.60 -11.51 16.15
C ILE A 10 -19.73 -12.04 17.28
N LYS A 11 -18.44 -12.27 17.05
CA LYS A 11 -17.53 -12.81 18.07
C LYS A 11 -17.42 -11.88 19.28
N ILE A 12 -17.18 -10.58 19.08
CA ILE A 12 -17.04 -9.64 20.20
C ILE A 12 -18.35 -9.48 20.99
N ASN A 13 -19.47 -9.37 20.29
CA ASN A 13 -20.78 -9.22 20.93
C ASN A 13 -21.19 -10.50 21.68
N SER A 14 -20.96 -11.68 21.11
CA SER A 14 -21.19 -12.96 21.78
C SER A 14 -20.33 -13.12 23.04
N ALA A 15 -19.05 -12.71 22.98
CA ALA A 15 -18.16 -12.75 24.14
C ALA A 15 -18.65 -11.84 25.28
N ILE A 16 -19.12 -10.63 24.97
CA ILE A 16 -19.68 -9.69 25.96
C ILE A 16 -20.95 -10.28 26.61
N VAL A 17 -21.85 -10.87 25.80
CA VAL A 17 -23.08 -11.47 26.27
C VAL A 17 -22.78 -12.67 27.19
N ILE A 18 -21.90 -13.59 26.77
CA ILE A 18 -21.52 -14.74 27.57
C ILE A 18 -20.89 -14.31 28.89
N LEU A 19 -19.99 -13.33 28.86
CA LEU A 19 -19.33 -12.80 30.05
C LEU A 19 -20.39 -12.25 31.05
N ASN A 20 -21.32 -11.45 30.58
CA ASN A 20 -22.38 -10.89 31.44
C ASN A 20 -23.29 -11.98 32.01
N ILE A 21 -23.66 -12.99 31.24
CA ILE A 21 -24.45 -14.13 31.74
C ILE A 21 -23.72 -14.85 32.87
N VAL A 22 -22.39 -15.11 32.70
CA VAL A 22 -21.59 -15.78 33.75
C VAL A 22 -21.50 -14.95 35.01
N LEU A 23 -21.30 -13.63 34.88
CA LEU A 23 -21.15 -12.71 36.04
C LEU A 23 -22.43 -12.52 36.82
N PHE A 24 -23.57 -12.37 36.15
CA PHE A 24 -24.86 -12.10 36.77
C PHE A 24 -25.68 -13.36 37.06
N SER A 25 -25.26 -14.54 36.64
CA SER A 25 -25.96 -15.79 36.91
C SER A 25 -25.94 -16.12 38.41
N PRO A 26 -27.10 -16.35 39.04
CA PRO A 26 -27.19 -16.74 40.45
C PRO A 26 -26.46 -18.01 40.80
N SER A 27 -26.31 -18.93 39.83
CA SER A 27 -25.64 -20.21 39.99
C SER A 27 -24.14 -20.15 39.81
N LEU A 28 -23.55 -19.04 39.31
CA LEU A 28 -22.14 -18.89 39.05
C LEU A 28 -21.51 -17.85 40.00
N LEU A 29 -21.45 -16.59 39.61
CA LEU A 29 -20.79 -15.55 40.41
C LEU A 29 -21.75 -14.70 41.24
N ASN A 30 -23.03 -14.75 40.94
CA ASN A 30 -24.11 -14.07 41.68
C ASN A 30 -23.80 -12.62 42.04
N ILE A 31 -23.38 -11.84 41.06
CA ILE A 31 -23.16 -10.40 41.20
C ILE A 31 -24.50 -9.72 41.05
N GLU A 32 -24.94 -9.02 42.11
CA GLU A 32 -26.26 -8.40 42.18
C GLU A 32 -26.20 -6.89 41.93
N ILE A 33 -27.18 -6.39 41.16
CA ILE A 33 -27.39 -4.94 40.99
C ILE A 33 -28.53 -4.52 41.89
N GLY A 34 -28.21 -3.78 42.95
CA GLY A 34 -29.23 -3.33 43.89
C GLY A 34 -29.51 -4.27 45.06
N GLY A 35 -28.59 -5.23 45.34
CA GLY A 35 -28.66 -6.11 46.51
C GLY A 35 -28.31 -5.40 47.83
N ARG A 36 -28.50 -6.09 48.99
CA ARG A 36 -28.18 -5.56 50.32
C ARG A 36 -26.70 -5.26 50.56
N SER A 37 -25.81 -5.80 49.74
CA SER A 37 -24.36 -5.59 49.82
C SER A 37 -23.92 -4.44 48.90
N ILE A 38 -23.49 -3.33 49.52
CA ILE A 38 -22.99 -2.14 48.80
C ILE A 38 -21.84 -2.52 47.86
N PHE A 39 -20.95 -3.43 48.29
CA PHE A 39 -19.81 -3.87 47.50
C PHE A 39 -20.25 -4.65 46.24
N LYS A 40 -21.21 -5.61 46.37
CA LYS A 40 -21.71 -6.36 45.22
C LYS A 40 -22.44 -5.46 44.21
N THR A 41 -23.22 -4.49 44.73
CA THR A 41 -23.92 -3.53 43.88
C THR A 41 -22.94 -2.61 43.13
N ALA A 42 -21.91 -2.08 43.78
CA ALA A 42 -20.88 -1.26 43.15
C ALA A 42 -20.16 -2.04 42.07
N LEU A 43 -19.78 -3.28 42.36
CA LEU A 43 -19.09 -4.16 41.42
C LEU A 43 -19.99 -4.51 40.21
N GLY A 44 -21.26 -4.80 40.41
CA GLY A 44 -22.23 -5.05 39.35
C GLY A 44 -22.40 -3.86 38.40
N VAL A 45 -22.58 -2.65 38.98
CA VAL A 45 -22.67 -1.42 38.18
C VAL A 45 -21.40 -1.16 37.36
N THR A 46 -20.23 -1.34 37.98
CA THR A 46 -18.93 -1.18 37.27
C THR A 46 -18.81 -2.13 36.09
N ILE A 47 -19.18 -3.40 36.27
CA ILE A 47 -19.13 -4.42 35.21
C ILE A 47 -20.04 -4.05 34.04
N ILE A 48 -21.29 -3.61 34.32
CA ILE A 48 -22.20 -3.18 33.25
C ILE A 48 -21.65 -1.98 32.51
N THR A 49 -21.16 -0.98 33.24
CA THR A 49 -20.57 0.21 32.62
C THR A 49 -19.39 -0.14 31.72
N MET A 50 -18.50 -1.00 32.20
CA MET A 50 -17.35 -1.48 31.38
C MET A 50 -17.81 -2.30 30.17
N SER A 51 -18.84 -3.14 30.30
CA SER A 51 -19.42 -3.90 29.18
C SER A 51 -19.98 -2.98 28.11
N ILE A 52 -20.66 -1.89 28.48
CA ILE A 52 -21.17 -0.88 27.56
C ILE A 52 -20.03 -0.14 26.86
N ILE A 53 -19.00 0.25 27.59
CA ILE A 53 -17.80 0.90 27.03
C ILE A 53 -17.11 -0.01 26.02
N ILE A 54 -16.88 -1.27 26.39
CA ILE A 54 -16.25 -2.27 25.50
C ILE A 54 -17.15 -2.53 24.28
N PHE A 55 -18.46 -2.60 24.45
CA PHE A 55 -19.42 -2.75 23.35
C PHE A 55 -19.31 -1.59 22.37
N ILE A 56 -19.34 -0.35 22.86
CA ILE A 56 -19.27 0.85 22.00
C ILE A 56 -17.91 0.94 21.30
N ILE A 57 -16.80 0.86 22.06
CA ILE A 57 -15.45 0.99 21.50
C ILE A 57 -15.12 -0.20 20.56
N GLY A 58 -15.49 -1.41 20.96
CA GLY A 58 -15.23 -2.62 20.16
C GLY A 58 -15.98 -2.63 18.83
N ASN A 59 -17.28 -2.29 18.84
CA ASN A 59 -18.05 -2.18 17.60
C ASN A 59 -17.60 -0.97 16.76
N TYR A 60 -17.34 0.19 17.39
CA TYR A 60 -16.79 1.35 16.70
C TYR A 60 -15.45 1.04 16.04
N SER A 61 -14.53 0.38 16.75
CA SER A 61 -13.23 -0.02 16.22
C SER A 61 -13.34 -1.00 15.03
N ILE A 62 -14.32 -1.91 15.05
CA ILE A 62 -14.53 -2.86 13.93
C ILE A 62 -15.23 -2.17 12.75
N LEU A 63 -16.16 -1.24 12.98
CA LEU A 63 -16.90 -0.52 11.96
C LEU A 63 -16.06 0.59 11.31
N MET A 64 -15.35 1.37 12.17
CA MET A 64 -14.46 2.45 11.78
C MET A 64 -13.03 1.97 11.47
N LYS A 65 -12.74 0.69 11.75
CA LYS A 65 -11.70 0.07 10.97
C LYS A 65 -12.19 0.20 9.53
N GLU A 66 -11.93 1.41 8.96
CA GLU A 66 -11.81 1.53 7.52
C GLU A 66 -11.16 0.25 7.08
N ASP A 67 -11.63 -0.34 5.98
CA ASP A 67 -10.82 -1.29 5.24
C ASP A 67 -9.51 -0.59 4.77
N ASN A 68 -8.78 -0.12 5.73
CA ASN A 68 -7.39 -0.25 5.94
C ASN A 68 -7.06 -1.74 6.26
N ASP A 69 -7.70 -2.61 5.48
CA ASP A 69 -7.01 -3.24 4.36
C ASP A 69 -6.63 -2.08 3.38
N ILE A 70 -5.81 -1.30 3.85
CA ILE A 70 -4.41 -1.48 3.54
C ILE A 70 -4.31 -2.95 3.77
N ASN A 71 -4.84 -3.63 2.69
CA ASN A 71 -4.10 -4.78 2.25
C ASN A 71 -2.76 -4.41 2.74
N ILE A 72 -2.36 -4.91 3.90
CA ILE A 72 -0.97 -4.93 4.21
C ILE A 72 -0.57 -5.57 2.94
N TYR A 73 -0.33 -4.69 2.00
CA TYR A 73 0.23 -5.01 0.70
C TYR A 73 1.36 -5.81 1.21
N LYS A 74 1.13 -7.16 1.18
CA LYS A 74 2.11 -8.14 1.55
C LYS A 74 3.33 -7.45 1.08
N VAL A 75 4.11 -6.87 2.02
CA VAL A 75 5.05 -5.77 1.73
C VAL A 75 5.75 -6.34 0.55
N VAL A 76 5.46 -5.78 -0.64
CA VAL A 76 5.89 -6.40 -1.88
C VAL A 76 7.35 -6.13 -1.80
N THR A 77 8.07 -7.09 -1.29
CA THR A 77 9.51 -6.94 -1.12
C THR A 77 10.08 -6.79 -2.51
N SER A 78 11.15 -6.07 -2.63
CA SER A 78 11.95 -6.00 -3.85
C SER A 78 12.09 -7.39 -4.46
N ASP A 79 12.42 -8.38 -3.64
CA ASP A 79 12.62 -9.78 -4.03
C ASP A 79 11.36 -10.42 -4.65
N ASP A 80 10.17 -10.21 -4.08
CA ASP A 80 8.91 -10.71 -4.65
C ASP A 80 8.65 -10.13 -6.06
N CYS A 81 8.98 -8.87 -6.28
CA CYS A 81 8.86 -8.23 -7.60
C CYS A 81 9.88 -8.77 -8.60
N ILE A 82 11.12 -8.92 -8.17
CA ILE A 82 12.21 -9.47 -9.00
C ILE A 82 11.88 -10.90 -9.43
N GLU A 83 11.42 -11.74 -8.50
CA GLU A 83 11.02 -13.12 -8.79
C GLU A 83 9.88 -13.13 -9.82
N ALA A 84 8.80 -12.39 -9.58
CA ALA A 84 7.64 -12.33 -10.48
C ALA A 84 7.98 -11.78 -11.88
N LEU A 85 8.90 -10.81 -11.98
CA LEU A 85 9.38 -10.31 -13.26
C LEU A 85 10.20 -11.36 -14.01
N ASN A 86 11.11 -12.04 -13.31
CA ASN A 86 11.94 -13.10 -13.88
C ASN A 86 11.10 -14.28 -14.39
N GLU A 87 10.05 -14.67 -13.68
CA GLU A 87 9.09 -15.68 -14.11
C GLU A 87 8.42 -15.33 -15.44
N ASN A 88 8.27 -14.05 -15.77
CA ASN A 88 7.66 -13.56 -16.99
C ASN A 88 8.64 -13.30 -18.17
N LYS A 89 9.95 -13.50 -18.00
CA LYS A 89 10.97 -13.29 -19.06
C LYS A 89 10.75 -14.13 -20.32
N TYR A 90 10.03 -15.25 -20.21
CA TYR A 90 9.68 -16.06 -21.37
C TYR A 90 8.72 -15.34 -22.35
N LYS A 91 8.02 -14.31 -21.90
CA LYS A 91 7.14 -13.48 -22.75
C LYS A 91 7.99 -12.48 -23.53
N LYS A 92 8.49 -12.91 -24.69
CA LYS A 92 9.45 -12.15 -25.53
C LYS A 92 9.03 -10.72 -25.85
N ILE A 93 7.72 -10.43 -25.86
CA ILE A 93 7.19 -9.09 -26.13
C ILE A 93 7.52 -8.08 -25.02
N PHE A 94 7.71 -8.57 -23.79
CA PHE A 94 8.05 -7.74 -22.62
C PHE A 94 9.48 -7.98 -22.11
N SER A 95 10.29 -8.78 -22.81
CA SER A 95 11.63 -9.15 -22.31
C SER A 95 12.50 -7.93 -22.04
N SER A 96 12.52 -6.96 -22.97
CA SER A 96 13.26 -5.70 -22.80
C SER A 96 12.65 -4.83 -21.71
N ASP A 97 11.33 -4.77 -21.62
CA ASP A 97 10.62 -4.00 -20.61
C ASP A 97 10.89 -4.56 -19.21
N ILE A 98 10.95 -5.89 -19.08
CA ILE A 98 11.30 -6.57 -17.81
C ILE A 98 12.75 -6.27 -17.40
N ASP A 99 13.69 -6.26 -18.33
CA ASP A 99 15.09 -5.91 -18.01
C ASP A 99 15.20 -4.46 -17.49
N ILE A 100 14.46 -3.52 -18.09
CA ILE A 100 14.38 -2.13 -17.62
C ILE A 100 13.76 -2.07 -16.21
N LEU A 101 12.68 -2.80 -15.96
CA LEU A 101 12.02 -2.83 -14.64
C LEU A 101 12.94 -3.37 -13.54
N LEU A 102 13.74 -4.40 -13.82
CA LEU A 102 14.72 -4.93 -12.88
C LEU A 102 15.83 -3.91 -12.58
N GLU A 103 16.30 -3.17 -13.59
CA GLU A 103 17.25 -2.06 -13.39
C GLU A 103 16.62 -0.94 -12.57
N GLN A 104 15.36 -0.59 -12.82
CA GLN A 104 14.65 0.43 -12.06
C GLN A 104 14.48 0.05 -10.59
N ILE A 105 14.23 -1.23 -10.28
CA ILE A 105 14.16 -1.74 -8.91
C ILE A 105 15.53 -1.57 -8.20
N ASP A 106 16.62 -1.96 -8.84
CA ASP A 106 17.96 -1.78 -8.28
C ASP A 106 18.26 -0.29 -8.01
N ARG A 107 17.92 0.57 -8.98
CA ARG A 107 18.14 2.02 -8.87
C ARG A 107 17.34 2.66 -7.73
N ILE A 108 16.08 2.27 -7.51
CA ILE A 108 15.29 2.87 -6.43
C ILE A 108 15.80 2.46 -5.06
N GLU A 109 16.18 1.19 -4.87
CA GLU A 109 16.76 0.72 -3.62
C GLU A 109 18.05 1.50 -3.30
N ASN A 110 18.99 1.57 -4.23
CA ASN A 110 20.25 2.29 -4.07
C ASN A 110 20.05 3.79 -3.75
N LYS A 111 19.04 4.43 -4.38
CA LYS A 111 18.76 5.84 -4.13
C LYS A 111 18.14 6.06 -2.76
N VAL A 112 17.22 5.21 -2.34
CA VAL A 112 16.59 5.30 -1.02
C VAL A 112 17.63 5.10 0.07
N ASP A 113 18.47 4.08 -0.02
CA ASP A 113 19.54 3.80 0.94
C ASP A 113 20.51 4.99 1.01
N THR A 114 20.90 5.56 -0.13
CA THR A 114 21.77 6.74 -0.18
C THR A 114 21.13 7.96 0.50
N ILE A 115 19.83 8.18 0.30
CA ILE A 115 19.11 9.29 0.94
C ILE A 115 19.03 9.06 2.45
N GLU A 116 18.71 7.84 2.89
CA GLU A 116 18.66 7.49 4.31
C GLU A 116 20.02 7.72 5.00
N ASP A 117 21.12 7.29 4.37
CA ASP A 117 22.47 7.51 4.87
C ASP A 117 22.80 9.00 5.02
N ILE A 118 22.44 9.83 4.04
CA ILE A 118 22.63 11.29 4.11
C ILE A 118 21.78 11.89 5.22
N LEU A 119 20.54 11.47 5.38
CA LEU A 119 19.64 11.96 6.42
C LEU A 119 20.15 11.63 7.82
N ILE A 120 20.65 10.40 8.03
CA ILE A 120 21.22 9.97 9.32
C ILE A 120 22.50 10.77 9.66
N GLN A 121 23.30 11.11 8.67
CA GLN A 121 24.51 11.93 8.88
C GLN A 121 24.20 13.39 9.24
N LYS A 122 23.07 13.92 8.77
CA LYS A 122 22.73 15.35 8.89
C LYS A 122 21.74 15.66 10.01
N PHE A 123 20.89 14.72 10.37
CA PHE A 123 19.81 14.90 11.33
C PHE A 123 19.88 13.85 12.41
N SER A 124 19.49 14.21 13.62
CA SER A 124 19.18 13.22 14.64
C SER A 124 17.88 12.49 14.28
N ILE A 125 17.84 11.16 14.47
CA ILE A 125 16.66 10.31 14.21
C ILE A 125 15.42 10.80 14.98
N SER A 126 15.61 11.48 16.11
CA SER A 126 14.55 12.06 16.93
C SER A 126 13.96 13.34 16.34
N GLU A 127 14.68 14.02 15.44
CA GLU A 127 14.27 15.29 14.87
C GLU A 127 13.04 15.17 13.96
N MET A 128 12.22 16.20 13.97
CA MET A 128 11.01 16.26 13.13
C MET A 128 11.35 16.24 11.64
N SER A 129 12.43 16.92 11.25
CA SER A 129 12.90 16.98 9.87
C SER A 129 13.28 15.60 9.34
N TYR A 130 14.08 14.82 10.11
CA TYR A 130 14.40 13.42 9.76
C TYR A 130 13.13 12.60 9.51
N LYS A 131 12.21 12.62 10.46
CA LYS A 131 10.96 11.84 10.39
C LYS A 131 10.12 12.22 9.17
N LYS A 132 10.04 13.51 8.86
CA LYS A 132 9.28 14.03 7.73
C LYS A 132 9.88 13.58 6.39
N PHE A 133 11.20 13.73 6.21
CA PHE A 133 11.88 13.26 5.01
C PHE A 133 11.77 11.74 4.85
N ASN A 134 12.10 11.00 5.89
CA ASN A 134 12.06 9.54 5.85
C ASN A 134 10.66 9.01 5.51
N TYR A 135 9.61 9.58 6.11
CA TYR A 135 8.23 9.23 5.78
C TYR A 135 7.92 9.42 4.30
N VAL A 136 8.33 10.54 3.72
CA VAL A 136 8.08 10.86 2.31
C VAL A 136 8.83 9.92 1.38
N ILE A 137 10.10 9.64 1.67
CA ILE A 137 10.91 8.71 0.86
C ILE A 137 10.34 7.30 0.88
N LEU A 138 9.89 6.82 2.04
CA LEU A 138 9.22 5.54 2.17
C LEU A 138 7.88 5.49 1.41
N ASP A 139 7.13 6.59 1.39
CA ASP A 139 5.87 6.68 0.63
C ASP A 139 6.13 6.63 -0.89
N ILE A 140 7.17 7.33 -1.36
CA ILE A 140 7.62 7.27 -2.75
C ILE A 140 8.06 5.85 -3.14
N LYS A 141 8.88 5.19 -2.30
CA LYS A 141 9.30 3.81 -2.50
C LYS A 141 8.09 2.87 -2.60
N ASN A 142 7.15 3.00 -1.70
CA ASN A 142 5.93 2.20 -1.69
C ASN A 142 5.10 2.41 -2.97
N LEU A 143 4.98 3.64 -3.45
CA LEU A 143 4.29 3.94 -4.70
C LEU A 143 4.96 3.28 -5.90
N PHE A 144 6.29 3.37 -5.99
CA PHE A 144 7.04 2.72 -7.04
C PHE A 144 6.71 1.22 -7.09
N TYR A 145 6.69 0.53 -5.94
CA TYR A 145 6.34 -0.88 -5.88
C TYR A 145 4.87 -1.18 -6.21
N VAL A 146 3.94 -0.28 -5.88
CA VAL A 146 2.55 -0.37 -6.33
C VAL A 146 2.46 -0.33 -7.86
N ASN A 147 3.23 0.54 -8.49
CA ASN A 147 3.30 0.63 -9.95
C ASN A 147 3.93 -0.63 -10.57
N ILE A 148 5.06 -1.11 -10.05
CA ILE A 148 5.68 -2.39 -10.47
C ILE A 148 4.67 -3.54 -10.39
N LYS A 149 3.93 -3.66 -9.30
CA LYS A 149 2.90 -4.69 -9.13
C LYS A 149 1.78 -4.58 -10.17
N SER A 150 1.38 -3.36 -10.50
CA SER A 150 0.37 -3.13 -11.55
C SER A 150 0.88 -3.60 -12.92
N ILE A 151 2.16 -3.32 -13.23
CA ILE A 151 2.82 -3.80 -14.45
C ILE A 151 2.87 -5.33 -14.48
N ILE A 152 3.33 -5.97 -13.41
CA ILE A 152 3.40 -7.44 -13.29
C ILE A 152 2.02 -8.06 -13.54
N ASN A 153 0.96 -7.50 -12.95
CA ASN A 153 -0.40 -7.98 -13.15
C ASN A 153 -0.83 -7.89 -14.63
N LYS A 154 -0.48 -6.81 -15.33
CA LYS A 154 -0.79 -6.65 -16.76
C LYS A 154 0.01 -7.65 -17.63
N ILE A 155 1.29 -7.86 -17.30
CA ILE A 155 2.12 -8.85 -17.97
C ILE A 155 1.58 -10.26 -17.74
N ASN A 156 1.14 -10.59 -16.52
CA ASN A 156 0.58 -11.91 -16.18
C ASN A 156 -0.66 -12.25 -17.00
N ILE A 157 -1.59 -11.30 -17.13
CA ILE A 157 -2.85 -11.48 -17.89
C ILE A 157 -2.61 -11.58 -19.40
N PHE A 158 -1.49 -11.06 -19.90
CA PHE A 158 -1.20 -11.02 -21.33
C PHE A 158 -0.89 -12.41 -21.91
N ASP A 159 -1.78 -12.92 -22.79
CA ASP A 159 -1.53 -14.16 -23.54
C ASP A 159 -0.76 -13.89 -24.85
N GLN A 160 0.54 -14.10 -24.78
CA GLN A 160 1.47 -13.91 -25.91
C GLN A 160 1.12 -14.81 -27.13
N ASN A 161 0.58 -16.00 -26.88
CA ASN A 161 0.26 -16.93 -27.96
C ASN A 161 -1.01 -16.51 -28.69
N GLU A 162 -2.04 -16.08 -27.94
CA GLU A 162 -3.26 -15.54 -28.53
C GLU A 162 -2.95 -14.26 -29.33
N TYR A 163 -2.18 -13.33 -28.74
CA TYR A 163 -1.74 -12.12 -29.43
C TYR A 163 -1.06 -12.40 -30.77
N LYS A 164 -0.10 -13.35 -30.79
CA LYS A 164 0.59 -13.74 -32.05
C LYS A 164 -0.38 -14.33 -33.08
N LYS A 165 -1.33 -15.16 -32.65
CA LYS A 165 -2.34 -15.75 -33.55
C LYS A 165 -3.24 -14.68 -34.16
N ILE A 166 -3.73 -13.76 -33.35
CA ILE A 166 -4.61 -12.66 -33.81
C ILE A 166 -3.85 -11.75 -34.78
N ASN A 167 -2.64 -11.34 -34.42
CA ASN A 167 -1.82 -10.46 -35.25
C ASN A 167 -1.50 -11.07 -36.63
N LYS A 168 -1.23 -12.38 -36.70
CA LYS A 168 -1.06 -13.10 -37.97
C LYS A 168 -2.34 -13.14 -38.80
N ARG A 169 -3.50 -13.33 -38.17
CA ARG A 169 -4.80 -13.36 -38.86
C ARG A 169 -5.15 -12.01 -39.45
N ILE A 170 -5.02 -10.93 -38.71
CA ILE A 170 -5.30 -9.57 -39.19
C ILE A 170 -4.41 -9.22 -40.39
N ASN A 171 -3.16 -9.65 -40.41
CA ASN A 171 -2.24 -9.37 -41.50
C ASN A 171 -2.53 -10.21 -42.77
N ASN A 172 -3.25 -11.36 -42.65
CA ASN A 172 -3.50 -12.29 -43.74
C ASN A 172 -4.93 -12.26 -44.26
N GLU A 173 -5.88 -11.70 -43.51
CA GLU A 173 -7.32 -11.67 -43.91
C GLU A 173 -7.69 -10.30 -44.44
N THR A 174 -8.22 -10.28 -45.70
CA THR A 174 -8.78 -9.08 -46.35
C THR A 174 -10.10 -8.65 -45.72
N ASN A 175 -10.77 -9.52 -44.96
CA ASN A 175 -12.05 -9.25 -44.32
C ASN A 175 -11.81 -8.85 -42.84
N GLN A 176 -12.04 -7.58 -42.52
CA GLN A 176 -11.87 -7.02 -41.16
C GLN A 176 -12.96 -7.58 -40.23
N ASN A 177 -12.62 -8.65 -39.50
CA ASN A 177 -13.47 -9.14 -38.43
C ASN A 177 -13.37 -8.17 -37.21
N LYS A 178 -14.47 -7.46 -36.92
CA LYS A 178 -14.59 -6.46 -35.87
C LYS A 178 -14.08 -6.98 -34.49
N ILE A 179 -14.39 -8.24 -34.16
CA ILE A 179 -13.99 -8.87 -32.91
C ILE A 179 -12.45 -9.04 -32.85
N LEU A 180 -11.82 -9.38 -33.98
CA LEU A 180 -10.33 -9.49 -33.99
C LEU A 180 -9.66 -8.14 -33.83
N ILE A 181 -10.25 -7.07 -34.39
CA ILE A 181 -9.77 -5.71 -34.24
C ILE A 181 -9.89 -5.26 -32.77
N GLU A 182 -11.04 -5.51 -32.13
CA GLU A 182 -11.22 -5.19 -30.72
C GLU A 182 -10.22 -5.95 -29.83
N LYS A 183 -10.01 -7.23 -30.07
CA LYS A 183 -9.01 -8.04 -29.35
C LYS A 183 -7.57 -7.51 -29.50
N ILE A 184 -7.15 -7.19 -30.74
CA ILE A 184 -5.79 -6.68 -30.93
C ILE A 184 -5.60 -5.30 -30.27
N ASN A 185 -6.62 -4.46 -30.28
CA ASN A 185 -6.59 -3.16 -29.59
C ASN A 185 -6.45 -3.34 -28.09
N MET A 186 -7.19 -4.27 -27.47
CA MET A 186 -7.04 -4.60 -26.06
C MET A 186 -5.59 -5.06 -25.72
N TYR A 187 -4.99 -5.91 -26.55
CA TYR A 187 -3.60 -6.31 -26.35
C TYR A 187 -2.61 -5.15 -26.52
N LYS A 188 -2.87 -4.24 -27.46
CA LYS A 188 -2.07 -3.02 -27.62
C LYS A 188 -2.17 -2.10 -26.40
N GLU A 189 -3.36 -2.00 -25.80
CA GLU A 189 -3.56 -1.25 -24.56
C GLU A 189 -2.70 -1.80 -23.41
N TYR A 190 -2.61 -3.13 -23.27
CA TYR A 190 -1.71 -3.74 -22.25
C TYR A 190 -0.25 -3.37 -22.49
N ILE A 191 0.23 -3.42 -23.74
CA ILE A 191 1.60 -3.07 -24.09
C ILE A 191 1.85 -1.58 -23.81
N THR A 192 0.93 -0.71 -24.21
CA THR A 192 1.03 0.73 -23.99
C THR A 192 1.03 1.04 -22.50
N PHE A 193 0.15 0.40 -21.71
CA PHE A 193 0.13 0.55 -20.27
C PHE A 193 1.48 0.23 -19.63
N VAL A 194 2.08 -0.91 -19.98
CA VAL A 194 3.39 -1.32 -19.44
C VAL A 194 4.46 -0.27 -19.76
N LYS A 195 4.50 0.24 -20.99
CA LYS A 195 5.48 1.26 -21.40
C LYS A 195 5.30 2.58 -20.65
N ASN A 196 4.06 3.07 -20.56
CA ASN A 196 3.77 4.31 -19.84
C ASN A 196 4.12 4.17 -18.35
N ALA A 197 3.80 3.04 -17.72
CA ALA A 197 4.12 2.80 -16.33
C ALA A 197 5.65 2.68 -16.06
N ILE A 198 6.43 2.22 -17.04
CA ILE A 198 7.90 2.28 -16.99
C ILE A 198 8.39 3.73 -17.06
N GLU A 199 7.80 4.57 -17.90
CA GLU A 199 8.11 6.00 -17.97
C GLU A 199 7.75 6.72 -16.67
N ASP A 200 6.61 6.39 -16.05
CA ASP A 200 6.21 6.92 -14.74
C ASP A 200 7.25 6.56 -13.65
N ASN A 201 7.77 5.33 -13.68
CA ASN A 201 8.86 4.92 -12.78
C ASN A 201 10.15 5.74 -13.01
N GLU A 202 10.52 6.00 -14.27
CA GLU A 202 11.67 6.87 -14.57
C GLU A 202 11.48 8.29 -14.04
N GLU A 203 10.25 8.84 -14.11
CA GLU A 203 9.96 10.14 -13.52
C GLU A 203 10.15 10.11 -11.99
N ILE A 204 9.71 9.05 -11.30
CA ILE A 204 9.94 8.86 -9.86
C ILE A 204 11.45 8.84 -9.55
N LEU A 205 12.24 8.06 -10.29
CA LEU A 205 13.68 7.97 -10.12
C LEU A 205 14.39 9.30 -10.34
N LEU A 206 14.00 10.04 -11.39
CA LEU A 206 14.53 11.37 -11.67
C LEU A 206 14.26 12.38 -10.54
N ARG A 207 13.10 12.27 -9.90
CA ARG A 207 12.76 13.13 -8.76
C ARG A 207 13.58 12.80 -7.53
N LEU A 208 13.86 11.50 -7.27
CA LEU A 208 14.79 11.11 -6.21
C LEU A 208 16.20 11.63 -6.50
N ASP A 209 16.65 11.65 -7.77
CA ASP A 209 17.93 12.28 -8.14
C ASP A 209 17.97 13.77 -7.80
N LYS A 210 16.87 14.49 -8.04
CA LYS A 210 16.78 15.91 -7.66
C LYS A 210 16.85 16.09 -6.15
N VAL A 211 16.18 15.22 -5.37
CA VAL A 211 16.28 15.22 -3.90
C VAL A 211 17.72 14.95 -3.47
N LEU A 212 18.39 13.96 -4.02
CA LEU A 212 19.80 13.66 -3.73
C LEU A 212 20.71 14.86 -4.07
N LEU A 213 20.52 15.47 -5.23
CA LEU A 213 21.27 16.66 -5.62
C LEU A 213 21.09 17.80 -4.64
N GLU A 214 19.88 18.04 -4.16
CA GLU A 214 19.62 19.09 -3.18
C GLU A 214 20.19 18.73 -1.81
N LEU A 215 20.00 17.52 -1.33
CA LEU A 215 20.62 17.04 -0.09
C LEU A 215 22.16 17.12 -0.11
N SER A 216 22.78 16.93 -1.27
CA SER A 216 24.24 17.05 -1.41
C SER A 216 24.75 18.49 -1.23
N LYS A 217 23.92 19.50 -1.51
CA LYS A 217 24.26 20.91 -1.35
C LYS A 217 24.25 21.36 0.11
N PHE A 218 23.63 20.59 1.02
CA PHE A 218 23.50 20.93 2.44
C PHE A 218 24.82 20.98 3.24
N ASN A 219 25.92 20.54 2.69
CA ASN A 219 27.20 20.65 3.39
C ASN A 219 27.65 22.11 3.65
N SER A 220 26.91 23.08 3.16
CA SER A 220 27.25 24.52 3.21
C SER A 220 26.17 25.44 3.82
N LEU A 221 25.05 24.91 4.36
CA LEU A 221 23.93 25.75 4.81
C LEU A 221 23.65 25.61 6.31
N ASP A 222 23.23 26.72 6.93
CA ASP A 222 22.86 26.79 8.35
C ASP A 222 21.50 26.15 8.66
N GLU A 223 21.31 25.70 9.91
CA GLU A 223 20.14 24.92 10.41
C GLU A 223 18.74 25.54 10.15
N GLY A 224 18.61 26.77 9.70
CA GLY A 224 17.33 27.48 9.51
C GLY A 224 16.78 27.48 8.07
N GLU A 225 17.55 27.06 7.07
CA GLU A 225 17.15 27.13 5.65
C GLU A 225 16.39 25.90 5.14
N LEU A 226 16.26 24.87 5.96
CA LEU A 226 15.65 23.56 5.66
C LEU A 226 14.15 23.63 5.31
N GLU A 227 13.41 24.54 5.93
CA GLU A 227 11.96 24.65 5.73
C GLU A 227 11.58 25.31 4.40
N ASN A 228 12.53 25.97 3.74
CA ASN A 228 12.33 26.73 2.50
C ASN A 228 12.89 26.03 1.24
N MET A 229 13.18 24.73 1.31
CA MET A 229 13.77 24.04 0.16
C MET A 229 12.78 23.75 -0.95
N SER A 230 13.19 24.03 -2.18
CA SER A 230 12.47 23.63 -3.38
C SER A 230 12.35 22.10 -3.55
N ALA A 231 13.18 21.31 -2.84
CA ALA A 231 13.04 19.85 -2.71
C ALA A 231 11.75 19.45 -2.02
N MET A 232 11.34 20.18 -0.98
CA MET A 232 10.08 19.90 -0.29
C MET A 232 8.88 20.19 -1.18
N ASP A 233 8.91 21.28 -1.93
CA ASP A 233 7.85 21.62 -2.91
C ASP A 233 7.77 20.55 -4.03
N ASN A 234 8.91 20.07 -4.50
CA ASN A 234 8.98 18.98 -5.48
C ASN A 234 8.47 17.65 -4.94
N ILE A 235 8.65 17.37 -3.66
CA ILE A 235 8.15 16.18 -2.97
C ILE A 235 6.63 16.27 -2.74
N ASP A 236 6.13 17.43 -2.30
CA ASP A 236 4.69 17.67 -2.11
C ASP A 236 3.93 17.63 -3.46
N ASP A 237 4.53 18.14 -4.55
CA ASP A 237 3.97 18.02 -5.91
C ASP A 237 3.94 16.55 -6.40
N LEU A 238 4.94 15.76 -6.04
CA LEU A 238 4.96 14.31 -6.25
C LEU A 238 3.80 13.63 -5.55
N ILE A 239 3.66 13.85 -4.26
CA ILE A 239 2.60 13.27 -3.43
C ILE A 239 1.22 13.64 -3.96
N SER A 240 1.03 14.89 -4.41
CA SER A 240 -0.24 15.36 -4.93
C SER A 240 -0.62 14.72 -6.25
N LYS A 241 0.34 14.55 -7.18
CA LYS A 241 0.13 13.86 -8.47
C LYS A 241 -0.14 12.38 -8.28
N ILE A 242 0.51 11.75 -7.32
CA ILE A 242 0.33 10.33 -6.96
C ILE A 242 -1.08 10.04 -6.44
N LYS A 243 -1.67 10.96 -5.66
CA LYS A 243 -3.06 10.85 -5.20
C LYS A 243 -4.10 10.88 -6.33
N LEU A 244 -3.73 11.36 -7.50
CA LEU A 244 -4.59 11.38 -8.70
C LEU A 244 -4.64 10.04 -9.45
N TYR A 245 -3.73 9.09 -9.15
CA TYR A 245 -3.70 7.74 -9.74
C TYR A 245 -4.40 6.67 -8.87
N LYS A 246 -5.10 7.07 -7.80
CA LYS A 246 -6.03 6.24 -7.03
C LYS A 246 -7.45 6.46 -7.53
#